data_b311e2a9d639bc5485c729a887a59ffc
#
_entry.id   b311e2a9d639bc5485c729a887a59ffc
#
_cell.length_a   1.000
_cell.length_b   1.000
_cell.length_c   1.000
_cell.angle_alpha   90.00
_cell.angle_beta   90.00
_cell.angle_gamma   90.00
#
_symmetry.space_group_name_H-M   'P 1'
#
loop_
_entity.id
_entity.type
_entity.pdbx_description
1 polymer ?
#
loop_
_entity_poly.entity_id
_entity_poly.type
_entity_poly.pdbx_seq_one_letter_code
_entity_poly.pdbx_strand_id
1 'polypeptide(L)'
;MTARPLRTVYFHGLPGSAAELAGFGPEIAGRVAGFHVAARGGDFARLAGGIAARFPEERLRFVGFSLGAAAGLRVAPVLGERVARIDLVSPAAPLQLGDFLGGMAGAPVFRAALAGRRALAALTLVQAQVARLAPERMAAALMAKAKGADRNLAADPAFIAALAQSLRHSLIDSRAAYKAEIRAYVADWRADLARVHQPVRILQGSDDDWTPPEMAQALAAALPTLPQVTLLPGLSHFTALRHFLEAEAA
;
A
#
# COMPACT_ATOMS: atom_id res chain seq x y z
N MET A 1 -2.25 22.40 28.38
CA MET A 1 -1.82 22.18 26.98
C MET A 1 -2.84 21.27 26.33
N THR A 2 -3.61 21.77 25.38
CA THR A 2 -4.55 20.94 24.60
C THR A 2 -3.77 19.96 23.75
N ALA A 3 -4.15 18.68 23.81
CA ALA A 3 -3.51 17.65 22.98
C ALA A 3 -3.67 18.03 21.50
N ARG A 4 -2.56 17.99 20.74
CA ARG A 4 -2.61 18.23 19.29
C ARG A 4 -3.50 17.19 18.62
N PRO A 5 -4.38 17.57 17.68
CA PRO A 5 -5.26 16.63 17.00
C PRO A 5 -4.44 15.60 16.22
N LEU A 6 -4.91 14.35 16.22
CA LEU A 6 -4.31 13.26 15.48
C LEU A 6 -4.94 13.18 14.09
N ARG A 7 -4.12 13.26 13.03
CA ARG A 7 -4.54 13.13 11.63
C ARG A 7 -4.05 11.83 11.03
N THR A 8 -4.94 11.10 10.39
CA THR A 8 -4.58 9.88 9.67
C THR A 8 -4.18 10.22 8.24
N VAL A 9 -2.96 9.82 7.86
CA VAL A 9 -2.44 9.85 6.49
C VAL A 9 -2.41 8.43 5.96
N TYR A 10 -3.13 8.19 4.88
CA TYR A 10 -3.26 6.90 4.25
C TYR A 10 -2.39 6.81 3.01
N PHE A 11 -1.57 5.77 2.95
CA PHE A 11 -0.72 5.40 1.82
C PHE A 11 -1.32 4.16 1.17
N HIS A 12 -2.00 4.35 0.05
CA HIS A 12 -2.70 3.29 -0.70
C HIS A 12 -1.73 2.24 -1.28
N GLY A 13 -2.25 1.08 -1.70
CA GLY A 13 -1.50 0.08 -2.44
C GLY A 13 -1.04 0.56 -3.83
N LEU A 14 -0.33 -0.28 -4.59
CA LEU A 14 0.01 -0.03 -6.00
C LEU A 14 -0.19 -1.30 -6.84
N PRO A 15 -0.93 -1.18 -7.94
CA PRO A 15 -1.68 0.00 -8.42
C PRO A 15 -2.85 0.33 -7.49
N GLY A 16 -3.02 1.60 -7.11
CA GLY A 16 -4.02 2.03 -6.13
C GLY A 16 -4.36 3.52 -6.23
N SER A 17 -5.38 3.91 -5.48
CA SER A 17 -5.82 5.28 -5.30
C SER A 17 -6.75 5.39 -4.08
N ALA A 18 -7.31 6.57 -3.83
CA ALA A 18 -8.35 6.74 -2.81
C ALA A 18 -9.59 5.85 -3.06
N ALA A 19 -9.82 5.42 -4.31
CA ALA A 19 -10.96 4.57 -4.67
C ALA A 19 -10.94 3.21 -3.97
N GLU A 20 -9.77 2.69 -3.57
CA GLU A 20 -9.70 1.42 -2.84
C GLU A 20 -10.41 1.47 -1.49
N LEU A 21 -10.46 2.64 -0.83
CA LEU A 21 -11.19 2.82 0.43
C LEU A 21 -12.72 2.79 0.23
N ALA A 22 -13.20 3.17 -0.95
CA ALA A 22 -14.61 3.11 -1.31
C ALA A 22 -15.07 1.70 -1.76
N GLY A 23 -14.14 0.84 -2.14
CA GLY A 23 -14.42 -0.51 -2.64
C GLY A 23 -15.02 -1.47 -1.61
N PHE A 24 -14.99 -1.12 -0.32
CA PHE A 24 -15.53 -1.93 0.77
C PHE A 24 -16.93 -1.51 1.22
N GLY A 25 -17.59 -0.65 0.46
CA GLY A 25 -18.94 -0.19 0.71
C GLY A 25 -19.04 1.18 1.39
N PRO A 26 -20.23 1.80 1.35
CA PRO A 26 -20.44 3.18 1.78
C PRO A 26 -20.22 3.39 3.28
N GLU A 27 -20.49 2.38 4.09
CA GLU A 27 -20.29 2.44 5.53
C GLU A 27 -18.81 2.64 5.88
N ILE A 28 -17.92 1.78 5.37
CA ILE A 28 -16.48 1.89 5.57
C ILE A 28 -15.96 3.19 4.95
N ALA A 29 -16.38 3.52 3.72
CA ALA A 29 -15.99 4.76 3.06
C ALA A 29 -16.34 6.00 3.89
N GLY A 30 -17.53 6.04 4.50
CA GLY A 30 -17.96 7.13 5.38
C GLY A 30 -17.07 7.27 6.63
N ARG A 31 -16.69 6.15 7.23
CA ARG A 31 -15.84 6.12 8.44
C ARG A 31 -14.43 6.64 8.20
N VAL A 32 -13.86 6.35 7.02
CA VAL A 32 -12.50 6.76 6.66
C VAL A 32 -12.45 8.03 5.81
N ALA A 33 -13.58 8.72 5.64
CA ALA A 33 -13.66 9.97 4.87
C ALA A 33 -12.72 11.08 5.38
N GLY A 34 -12.35 11.02 6.66
CA GLY A 34 -11.38 11.93 7.28
C GLY A 34 -9.90 11.55 7.01
N PHE A 35 -9.60 10.44 6.35
CA PHE A 35 -8.23 10.06 6.02
C PHE A 35 -7.68 10.96 4.90
N HIS A 36 -6.48 11.46 5.10
CA HIS A 36 -5.75 12.13 4.03
C HIS A 36 -5.01 11.10 3.18
N VAL A 37 -5.44 10.92 1.94
CA VAL A 37 -4.76 10.02 1.00
C VAL A 37 -3.53 10.72 0.43
N ALA A 38 -2.35 10.16 0.68
CA ALA A 38 -1.08 10.73 0.27
C ALA A 38 -0.90 10.66 -1.26
N ALA A 39 -0.62 11.81 -1.89
CA ALA A 39 -0.24 11.88 -3.30
C ALA A 39 1.20 11.39 -3.48
N ARG A 40 1.39 10.21 -4.04
CA ARG A 40 2.67 9.51 -4.12
C ARG A 40 3.35 9.66 -5.49
N GLY A 41 4.67 9.45 -5.53
CA GLY A 41 5.42 9.62 -6.79
C GLY A 41 6.89 9.20 -6.69
N GLY A 42 7.26 8.44 -5.66
CA GLY A 42 8.63 7.91 -5.47
C GLY A 42 9.66 8.92 -4.94
N ASP A 43 9.29 10.17 -4.74
CA ASP A 43 10.10 11.18 -4.03
C ASP A 43 9.56 11.34 -2.59
N PHE A 44 10.14 10.61 -1.66
CA PHE A 44 9.65 10.54 -0.28
C PHE A 44 9.98 11.80 0.53
N ALA A 45 11.04 12.52 0.19
CA ALA A 45 11.35 13.81 0.84
C ALA A 45 10.33 14.89 0.46
N ARG A 46 9.99 14.97 -0.82
CA ARG A 46 8.93 15.87 -1.30
C ARG A 46 7.56 15.50 -0.72
N LEU A 47 7.25 14.21 -0.63
CA LEU A 47 6.02 13.71 -0.02
C LEU A 47 5.94 14.11 1.46
N ALA A 48 7.02 13.92 2.22
CA ALA A 48 7.10 14.35 3.62
C ALA A 48 6.89 15.86 3.75
N GLY A 49 7.55 16.68 2.92
CA GLY A 49 7.35 18.12 2.89
C GLY A 49 5.92 18.54 2.60
N GLY A 50 5.24 17.87 1.66
CA GLY A 50 3.83 18.10 1.36
C GLY A 50 2.91 17.79 2.53
N ILE A 51 3.13 16.67 3.21
CA ILE A 51 2.38 16.28 4.42
C ILE A 51 2.64 17.29 5.55
N ALA A 52 3.90 17.69 5.75
CA ALA A 52 4.28 18.69 6.77
C ALA A 52 3.59 20.04 6.53
N ALA A 53 3.55 20.50 5.29
CA ALA A 53 2.90 21.77 4.92
C ALA A 53 1.37 21.69 5.07
N ARG A 54 0.78 20.53 4.78
CA ARG A 54 -0.68 20.34 4.88
C ARG A 54 -1.17 20.25 6.32
N PHE A 55 -0.34 19.73 7.22
CA PHE A 55 -0.67 19.50 8.63
C PHE A 55 0.44 20.04 9.53
N PRO A 56 0.61 21.38 9.63
CA PRO A 56 1.75 21.98 10.32
C PRO A 56 1.77 21.71 11.83
N GLU A 57 0.60 21.63 12.46
CA GLU A 57 0.47 21.55 13.93
C GLU A 57 0.01 20.19 14.45
N GLU A 58 -0.49 19.31 13.57
CA GLU A 58 -1.08 18.04 13.96
C GLU A 58 -0.03 16.97 14.23
N ARG A 59 -0.37 16.04 15.11
CA ARG A 59 0.27 14.72 15.19
C ARG A 59 -0.28 13.83 14.09
N LEU A 60 0.54 12.95 13.56
CA LEU A 60 0.20 12.13 12.43
C LEU A 60 0.13 10.66 12.83
N ARG A 61 -0.85 9.97 12.31
CA ARG A 61 -0.93 8.52 12.27
C ARG A 61 -0.78 8.10 10.82
N PHE A 62 0.16 7.21 10.54
CA PHE A 62 0.32 6.65 9.21
C PHE A 62 -0.37 5.31 9.10
N VAL A 63 -1.12 5.12 8.03
CA VAL A 63 -1.70 3.83 7.64
C VAL A 63 -1.13 3.49 6.28
N GLY A 64 -0.34 2.43 6.20
CA GLY A 64 0.29 1.97 4.96
C GLY A 64 -0.26 0.62 4.52
N PHE A 65 -0.89 0.56 3.36
CA PHE A 65 -1.38 -0.67 2.75
C PHE A 65 -0.46 -1.12 1.62
N SER A 66 -0.09 -2.42 1.60
CA SER A 66 0.69 -2.99 0.50
C SER A 66 2.00 -2.20 0.26
N LEU A 67 2.28 -1.74 -0.98
CA LEU A 67 3.39 -0.85 -1.28
C LEU A 67 3.28 0.52 -0.60
N GLY A 68 2.10 0.90 -0.13
CA GLY A 68 1.93 2.09 0.71
C GLY A 68 2.70 2.02 2.02
N ALA A 69 2.91 0.82 2.56
CA ALA A 69 3.76 0.60 3.73
C ALA A 69 5.20 1.07 3.47
N ALA A 70 5.78 0.74 2.31
CA ALA A 70 7.13 1.17 1.94
C ALA A 70 7.25 2.70 1.83
N ALA A 71 6.21 3.39 1.35
CA ALA A 71 6.18 4.85 1.30
C ALA A 71 6.06 5.45 2.70
N GLY A 72 5.14 4.96 3.53
CA GLY A 72 4.95 5.43 4.91
C GLY A 72 6.22 5.28 5.76
N LEU A 73 6.88 4.12 5.68
CA LEU A 73 8.13 3.85 6.41
C LEU A 73 9.29 4.75 5.99
N ARG A 74 9.34 5.19 4.71
CA ARG A 74 10.37 6.11 4.22
C ARG A 74 10.08 7.57 4.54
N VAL A 75 8.80 7.93 4.68
CA VAL A 75 8.36 9.29 5.04
C VAL A 75 8.44 9.54 6.54
N ALA A 76 8.12 8.54 7.36
CA ALA A 76 8.04 8.69 8.82
C ALA A 76 9.32 9.23 9.47
N PRO A 77 10.53 8.76 9.14
CA PRO A 77 11.77 9.30 9.72
C PRO A 77 12.02 10.78 9.40
N VAL A 78 11.54 11.26 8.25
CA VAL A 78 11.67 12.68 7.85
C VAL A 78 10.81 13.58 8.71
N LEU A 79 9.63 13.10 9.13
CA LEU A 79 8.68 13.84 9.97
C LEU A 79 8.92 13.63 11.47
N GLY A 80 9.76 12.67 11.84
CA GLY A 80 10.22 12.44 13.20
C GLY A 80 9.07 12.18 14.20
N GLU A 81 9.13 12.84 15.35
CA GLU A 81 8.16 12.69 16.45
C GLU A 81 6.73 13.14 16.12
N ARG A 82 6.56 13.86 14.99
CA ARG A 82 5.21 14.21 14.53
C ARG A 82 4.40 12.98 14.12
N VAL A 83 5.06 11.89 13.69
CA VAL A 83 4.42 10.61 13.43
C VAL A 83 4.30 9.83 14.73
N ALA A 84 3.09 9.82 15.28
CA ALA A 84 2.80 9.20 16.57
C ALA A 84 2.81 7.66 16.52
N ARG A 85 2.37 7.08 15.40
CA ARG A 85 2.37 5.63 15.14
C ARG A 85 2.20 5.33 13.66
N ILE A 86 2.55 4.11 13.29
CA ILE A 86 2.44 3.57 11.94
C ILE A 86 1.68 2.25 12.01
N ASP A 87 0.56 2.16 11.33
CA ASP A 87 -0.20 0.92 11.13
C ASP A 87 0.06 0.42 9.72
N LEU A 88 0.57 -0.80 9.59
CA LEU A 88 0.87 -1.45 8.31
C LEU A 88 -0.09 -2.61 8.10
N VAL A 89 -0.74 -2.62 6.94
CA VAL A 89 -1.68 -3.68 6.56
C VAL A 89 -1.18 -4.35 5.31
N SER A 90 -0.98 -5.67 5.37
CA SER A 90 -0.43 -6.44 4.25
C SER A 90 0.80 -5.75 3.63
N PRO A 91 1.85 -5.44 4.42
CA PRO A 91 2.92 -4.54 4.00
C PRO A 91 3.87 -5.18 2.99
N ALA A 92 4.26 -4.42 1.97
CA ALA A 92 5.39 -4.77 1.11
C ALA A 92 6.71 -4.37 1.78
N ALA A 93 7.56 -5.35 2.08
CA ALA A 93 8.91 -5.15 2.59
C ALA A 93 9.96 -4.97 1.47
N PRO A 94 11.19 -4.52 1.78
CA PRO A 94 12.29 -4.57 0.83
C PRO A 94 12.46 -5.97 0.24
N LEU A 95 12.52 -6.07 -1.10
CA LEU A 95 12.72 -7.37 -1.77
C LEU A 95 14.02 -8.06 -1.38
N GLN A 96 14.98 -7.28 -0.87
CA GLN A 96 16.29 -7.76 -0.43
C GLN A 96 16.28 -8.44 0.94
N LEU A 97 15.13 -8.48 1.63
CA LEU A 97 14.97 -9.20 2.90
C LEU A 97 14.68 -10.69 2.74
N GLY A 98 14.35 -11.14 1.52
CA GLY A 98 14.06 -12.55 1.24
C GLY A 98 13.76 -12.82 -0.22
N ASP A 99 13.49 -14.09 -0.55
CA ASP A 99 13.05 -14.50 -1.89
C ASP A 99 11.52 -14.51 -1.97
N PHE A 100 10.93 -13.35 -2.18
CA PHE A 100 9.48 -13.19 -2.17
C PHE A 100 8.84 -13.22 -3.57
N LEU A 101 9.62 -12.87 -4.61
CA LEU A 101 9.06 -12.65 -5.95
C LEU A 101 8.33 -13.85 -6.53
N GLY A 102 8.74 -15.08 -6.16
CA GLY A 102 8.10 -16.30 -6.64
C GLY A 102 6.63 -16.43 -6.20
N GLY A 103 6.28 -15.90 -5.02
CA GLY A 103 4.95 -15.97 -4.41
C GLY A 103 4.07 -14.73 -4.62
N MET A 104 4.61 -13.64 -5.22
CA MET A 104 3.90 -12.38 -5.33
C MET A 104 3.08 -12.28 -6.62
N ALA A 105 1.79 -11.94 -6.50
CA ALA A 105 0.92 -11.66 -7.66
C ALA A 105 1.46 -10.50 -8.52
N GLY A 106 2.13 -9.50 -7.90
CA GLY A 106 2.79 -8.37 -8.58
C GLY A 106 4.13 -8.68 -9.23
N ALA A 107 4.67 -9.90 -9.12
CA ALA A 107 6.01 -10.28 -9.61
C ALA A 107 6.33 -9.84 -11.05
N PRO A 108 5.41 -9.92 -12.05
CA PRO A 108 5.72 -9.50 -13.42
C PRO A 108 6.14 -8.02 -13.51
N VAL A 109 5.51 -7.15 -12.72
CA VAL A 109 5.82 -5.71 -12.70
C VAL A 109 7.19 -5.47 -12.06
N PHE A 110 7.48 -6.14 -10.95
CA PHE A 110 8.76 -6.00 -10.26
C PHE A 110 9.92 -6.58 -11.09
N ARG A 111 9.73 -7.73 -11.76
CA ARG A 111 10.71 -8.27 -12.70
C ARG A 111 10.99 -7.32 -13.87
N ALA A 112 9.94 -6.69 -14.43
CA ALA A 112 10.12 -5.70 -15.48
C ALA A 112 10.89 -4.46 -14.97
N ALA A 113 10.66 -4.02 -13.74
CA ALA A 113 11.39 -2.91 -13.13
C ALA A 113 12.86 -3.26 -12.88
N LEU A 114 13.16 -4.46 -12.40
CA LEU A 114 14.51 -5.00 -12.22
C LEU A 114 15.25 -5.16 -13.56
N ALA A 115 14.56 -5.56 -14.63
CA ALA A 115 15.12 -5.63 -15.98
C ALA A 115 15.42 -4.25 -16.60
N GLY A 116 14.87 -3.17 -16.02
CA GLY A 116 15.21 -1.80 -16.34
C GLY A 116 14.07 -0.91 -16.80
N ARG A 117 14.40 0.37 -16.97
CA ARG A 117 13.41 1.44 -17.26
C ARG A 117 12.58 1.18 -18.53
N ARG A 118 13.20 0.61 -19.58
CA ARG A 118 12.53 0.34 -20.86
C ARG A 118 11.53 -0.81 -20.74
N ALA A 119 11.90 -1.88 -20.03
CA ALA A 119 11.02 -3.02 -19.80
C ALA A 119 9.78 -2.61 -18.98
N LEU A 120 9.98 -1.88 -17.90
CA LEU A 120 8.85 -1.35 -17.12
C LEU A 120 7.97 -0.38 -17.93
N ALA A 121 8.58 0.48 -18.76
CA ALA A 121 7.84 1.40 -19.61
C ALA A 121 6.98 0.66 -20.66
N ALA A 122 7.53 -0.37 -21.31
CA ALA A 122 6.80 -1.19 -22.27
C ALA A 122 5.62 -1.93 -21.61
N LEU A 123 5.87 -2.60 -20.47
CA LEU A 123 4.82 -3.29 -19.72
C LEU A 123 3.71 -2.33 -19.31
N THR A 124 4.06 -1.18 -18.70
CA THR A 124 3.06 -0.22 -18.22
C THR A 124 2.32 0.47 -19.36
N LEU A 125 2.90 0.57 -20.55
CA LEU A 125 2.19 1.06 -21.74
C LEU A 125 1.08 0.09 -22.14
N VAL A 126 1.39 -1.22 -22.23
CA VAL A 126 0.39 -2.26 -22.52
C VAL A 126 -0.71 -2.27 -21.44
N GLN A 127 -0.32 -2.27 -20.18
CA GLN A 127 -1.28 -2.23 -19.06
C GLN A 127 -2.18 -0.99 -19.13
N ALA A 128 -1.65 0.18 -19.49
CA ALA A 128 -2.42 1.41 -19.65
C ALA A 128 -3.46 1.31 -20.77
N GLN A 129 -3.14 0.63 -21.88
CA GLN A 129 -4.13 0.40 -22.94
C GLN A 129 -5.25 -0.53 -22.48
N VAL A 130 -4.92 -1.62 -21.77
CA VAL A 130 -5.92 -2.52 -21.20
C VAL A 130 -6.79 -1.77 -20.17
N ALA A 131 -6.18 -1.01 -19.27
CA ALA A 131 -6.90 -0.21 -18.27
C ALA A 131 -7.80 0.87 -18.89
N ARG A 132 -7.46 1.37 -20.09
CA ARG A 132 -8.29 2.34 -20.84
C ARG A 132 -9.49 1.67 -21.50
N LEU A 133 -9.30 0.51 -22.11
CA LEU A 133 -10.31 -0.15 -22.94
C LEU A 133 -11.22 -1.10 -22.15
N ALA A 134 -10.69 -1.76 -21.10
CA ALA A 134 -11.40 -2.77 -20.35
C ALA A 134 -10.95 -2.81 -18.87
N PRO A 135 -11.09 -1.71 -18.10
CA PRO A 135 -10.55 -1.61 -16.74
C PRO A 135 -11.13 -2.64 -15.78
N GLU A 136 -12.43 -2.90 -15.84
CA GLU A 136 -13.10 -3.89 -14.99
C GLU A 136 -12.69 -5.32 -15.34
N ARG A 137 -12.49 -5.64 -16.63
CA ARG A 137 -11.94 -6.94 -17.05
C ARG A 137 -10.50 -7.11 -16.55
N MET A 138 -9.72 -6.04 -16.55
CA MET A 138 -8.36 -6.06 -15.99
C MET A 138 -8.39 -6.30 -14.48
N ALA A 139 -9.26 -5.61 -13.75
CA ALA A 139 -9.47 -5.81 -12.31
C ALA A 139 -9.91 -7.24 -11.99
N ALA A 140 -10.92 -7.75 -12.70
CA ALA A 140 -11.38 -9.12 -12.56
C ALA A 140 -10.29 -10.16 -12.86
N ALA A 141 -9.47 -9.94 -13.89
CA ALA A 141 -8.34 -10.82 -14.23
C ALA A 141 -7.26 -10.83 -13.14
N LEU A 142 -6.99 -9.70 -12.48
CA LEU A 142 -6.09 -9.63 -11.34
C LEU A 142 -6.62 -10.40 -10.13
N MET A 143 -7.93 -10.37 -9.91
CA MET A 143 -8.60 -11.07 -8.83
C MET A 143 -8.95 -12.53 -9.15
N ALA A 144 -8.77 -12.99 -10.38
CA ALA A 144 -9.18 -14.33 -10.82
C ALA A 144 -8.48 -15.48 -10.04
N LYS A 145 -7.30 -15.21 -9.47
CA LYS A 145 -6.54 -16.16 -8.65
C LYS A 145 -6.53 -15.79 -7.16
N ALA A 146 -7.46 -14.92 -6.74
CA ALA A 146 -7.56 -14.49 -5.35
C ALA A 146 -7.63 -15.67 -4.38
N LYS A 147 -6.96 -15.54 -3.26
CA LYS A 147 -6.91 -16.54 -2.18
C LYS A 147 -7.70 -16.09 -0.97
N GLY A 148 -7.89 -17.01 -0.02
CA GLY A 148 -8.58 -16.71 1.21
C GLY A 148 -9.93 -16.02 0.98
N ALA A 149 -10.27 -15.12 1.86
CA ALA A 149 -11.51 -14.35 1.79
C ALA A 149 -11.58 -13.33 0.64
N ASP A 150 -10.45 -13.00 -0.03
CA ASP A 150 -10.44 -12.11 -1.21
C ASP A 150 -11.23 -12.71 -2.40
N ARG A 151 -11.50 -14.01 -2.40
CA ARG A 151 -12.41 -14.64 -3.37
C ARG A 151 -13.82 -14.03 -3.34
N ASN A 152 -14.28 -13.64 -2.16
CA ASN A 152 -15.59 -13.00 -2.03
C ASN A 152 -15.57 -11.58 -2.64
N LEU A 153 -14.46 -10.85 -2.47
CA LEU A 153 -14.28 -9.54 -3.10
C LEU A 153 -14.15 -9.65 -4.62
N ALA A 154 -13.54 -10.71 -5.13
CA ALA A 154 -13.47 -10.98 -6.57
C ALA A 154 -14.85 -11.15 -7.23
N ALA A 155 -15.86 -11.56 -6.46
CA ALA A 155 -17.24 -11.70 -6.90
C ALA A 155 -18.09 -10.44 -6.67
N ASP A 156 -17.56 -9.41 -6.00
CA ASP A 156 -18.27 -8.16 -5.71
C ASP A 156 -18.05 -7.13 -6.82
N PRO A 157 -19.10 -6.76 -7.59
CA PRO A 157 -18.98 -5.79 -8.67
C PRO A 157 -18.55 -4.39 -8.20
N ALA A 158 -18.94 -3.98 -6.99
CA ALA A 158 -18.57 -2.67 -6.44
C ALA A 158 -17.07 -2.62 -6.12
N PHE A 159 -16.53 -3.68 -5.54
CA PHE A 159 -15.09 -3.81 -5.30
C PHE A 159 -14.31 -3.84 -6.62
N ILE A 160 -14.76 -4.61 -7.61
CA ILE A 160 -14.12 -4.67 -8.93
C ILE A 160 -14.12 -3.30 -9.62
N ALA A 161 -15.21 -2.54 -9.54
CA ALA A 161 -15.29 -1.19 -10.07
C ALA A 161 -14.30 -0.22 -9.38
N ALA A 162 -14.18 -0.28 -8.06
CA ALA A 162 -13.22 0.53 -7.30
C ALA A 162 -11.76 0.15 -7.63
N LEU A 163 -11.47 -1.14 -7.77
CA LEU A 163 -10.15 -1.62 -8.20
C LEU A 163 -9.84 -1.16 -9.64
N ALA A 164 -10.82 -1.23 -10.54
CA ALA A 164 -10.69 -0.74 -11.92
C ALA A 164 -10.39 0.77 -11.96
N GLN A 165 -11.03 1.57 -11.11
CA GLN A 165 -10.74 2.99 -10.96
C GLN A 165 -9.31 3.22 -10.46
N SER A 166 -8.85 2.44 -9.49
CA SER A 166 -7.48 2.49 -8.97
C SER A 166 -6.45 2.13 -10.05
N LEU A 167 -6.73 1.13 -10.88
CA LEU A 167 -5.90 0.77 -12.04
C LEU A 167 -5.81 1.91 -13.05
N ARG A 168 -6.93 2.53 -13.41
CA ARG A 168 -6.96 3.69 -14.32
C ARG A 168 -6.14 4.84 -13.77
N HIS A 169 -6.34 5.20 -12.51
CA HIS A 169 -5.58 6.25 -11.86
C HIS A 169 -4.07 5.98 -11.94
N SER A 170 -3.62 4.81 -11.52
CA SER A 170 -2.19 4.48 -11.49
C SER A 170 -1.57 4.36 -12.88
N LEU A 171 -2.27 3.70 -13.84
CA LEU A 171 -1.69 3.34 -15.13
C LEU A 171 -1.92 4.39 -16.23
N ILE A 172 -2.88 5.29 -16.06
CA ILE A 172 -3.22 6.34 -17.04
C ILE A 172 -2.89 7.71 -16.47
N ASP A 173 -3.59 8.12 -15.40
CA ASP A 173 -3.55 9.49 -14.90
C ASP A 173 -2.21 9.81 -14.22
N SER A 174 -1.68 8.87 -13.44
CA SER A 174 -0.46 9.00 -12.64
C SER A 174 0.65 8.04 -13.06
N ARG A 175 0.69 7.58 -14.31
CA ARG A 175 1.63 6.55 -14.80
C ARG A 175 3.11 6.87 -14.54
N ALA A 176 3.50 8.14 -14.61
CA ALA A 176 4.87 8.56 -14.33
C ALA A 176 5.23 8.31 -12.86
N ALA A 177 4.34 8.71 -11.95
CA ALA A 177 4.45 8.50 -10.52
C ALA A 177 4.45 7.00 -10.16
N TYR A 178 3.53 6.22 -10.72
CA TYR A 178 3.47 4.77 -10.57
C TYR A 178 4.81 4.11 -10.93
N LYS A 179 5.37 4.39 -12.12
CA LYS A 179 6.67 3.84 -12.55
C LYS A 179 7.83 4.30 -11.65
N ALA A 180 7.82 5.53 -11.19
CA ALA A 180 8.86 6.05 -10.31
C ALA A 180 8.84 5.30 -8.97
N GLU A 181 7.67 5.06 -8.42
CA GLU A 181 7.49 4.38 -7.15
C GLU A 181 7.82 2.88 -7.23
N ILE A 182 7.39 2.20 -8.30
CA ILE A 182 7.80 0.79 -8.53
C ILE A 182 9.32 0.67 -8.60
N ARG A 183 10.01 1.60 -9.28
CA ARG A 183 11.49 1.60 -9.32
C ARG A 183 12.12 1.88 -7.96
N ALA A 184 11.54 2.80 -7.21
CA ALA A 184 11.99 3.10 -5.85
C ALA A 184 11.76 1.92 -4.90
N TYR A 185 10.72 1.12 -5.15
CA TYR A 185 10.42 -0.07 -4.36
C TYR A 185 11.40 -1.23 -4.63
N VAL A 186 11.74 -1.49 -5.90
CA VAL A 186 12.66 -2.60 -6.23
C VAL A 186 14.13 -2.28 -5.94
N ALA A 187 14.49 -1.00 -5.78
CA ALA A 187 15.79 -0.60 -5.28
C ALA A 187 15.99 -1.05 -3.83
N ASP A 188 17.23 -1.20 -3.40
CA ASP A 188 17.51 -1.52 -2.00
C ASP A 188 17.24 -0.32 -1.10
N TRP A 189 16.28 -0.48 -0.20
CA TRP A 189 15.89 0.54 0.78
C TRP A 189 15.92 0.03 2.23
N ARG A 190 16.63 -1.08 2.47
CA ARG A 190 16.79 -1.65 3.83
C ARG A 190 17.36 -0.65 4.82
N ALA A 191 18.28 0.21 4.38
CA ALA A 191 18.88 1.25 5.21
C ALA A 191 17.85 2.26 5.76
N ASP A 192 16.73 2.48 5.07
CA ASP A 192 15.67 3.38 5.53
C ASP A 192 14.96 2.82 6.77
N LEU A 193 14.86 1.48 6.90
CA LEU A 193 14.22 0.82 8.04
C LEU A 193 14.89 1.13 9.37
N ALA A 194 16.23 1.23 9.39
CA ALA A 194 16.99 1.53 10.61
C ALA A 194 16.67 2.91 11.22
N ARG A 195 16.01 3.78 10.46
CA ARG A 195 15.62 5.14 10.86
C ARG A 195 14.19 5.22 11.39
N VAL A 196 13.44 4.14 11.36
CA VAL A 196 12.03 4.09 11.80
C VAL A 196 11.98 3.75 13.28
N HIS A 197 11.84 4.76 14.12
CA HIS A 197 11.78 4.61 15.58
C HIS A 197 10.35 4.78 16.13
N GLN A 198 9.40 5.11 15.29
CA GLN A 198 7.98 5.24 15.64
C GLN A 198 7.40 3.88 16.02
N PRO A 199 6.40 3.82 16.92
CA PRO A 199 5.64 2.60 17.17
C PRO A 199 5.00 2.09 15.87
N VAL A 200 5.27 0.83 15.53
CA VAL A 200 4.72 0.15 14.34
C VAL A 200 3.81 -0.99 14.76
N ARG A 201 2.66 -1.12 14.13
CA ARG A 201 1.77 -2.27 14.21
C ARG A 201 1.64 -2.89 12.83
N ILE A 202 1.70 -4.22 12.72
CA ILE A 202 1.59 -4.94 11.45
C ILE A 202 0.41 -5.91 11.53
N LEU A 203 -0.51 -5.80 10.57
CA LEU A 203 -1.60 -6.75 10.34
C LEU A 203 -1.38 -7.41 8.99
N GLN A 204 -1.49 -8.75 8.95
CA GLN A 204 -1.18 -9.54 7.76
C GLN A 204 -2.21 -10.64 7.56
N GLY A 205 -2.79 -10.72 6.36
CA GLY A 205 -3.64 -11.85 5.99
C GLY A 205 -2.82 -13.14 5.87
N SER A 206 -3.30 -14.26 6.44
CA SER A 206 -2.57 -15.53 6.37
C SER A 206 -2.51 -16.12 4.95
N ASP A 207 -3.46 -15.77 4.09
CA ASP A 207 -3.60 -16.29 2.73
C ASP A 207 -3.19 -15.26 1.66
N ASP A 208 -2.44 -14.22 2.08
CA ASP A 208 -2.02 -13.13 1.19
C ASP A 208 -0.97 -13.61 0.18
N ASP A 209 -1.28 -13.50 -1.10
CA ASP A 209 -0.38 -13.82 -2.22
C ASP A 209 0.08 -12.59 -3.02
N TRP A 210 -0.28 -11.39 -2.58
CA TRP A 210 0.28 -10.14 -3.08
C TRP A 210 1.54 -9.73 -2.31
N THR A 211 1.46 -9.81 -0.99
CA THR A 211 2.56 -9.62 -0.05
C THR A 211 2.54 -10.78 0.94
N PRO A 212 3.29 -11.87 0.64
CA PRO A 212 3.25 -13.10 1.44
C PRO A 212 3.54 -12.84 2.93
N PRO A 213 2.97 -13.62 3.88
CA PRO A 213 3.15 -13.44 5.32
C PRO A 213 4.61 -13.39 5.76
N GLU A 214 5.50 -14.13 5.09
CA GLU A 214 6.95 -14.14 5.35
C GLU A 214 7.57 -12.76 5.12
N MET A 215 6.98 -11.96 4.21
CA MET A 215 7.42 -10.59 3.94
C MET A 215 7.13 -9.68 5.14
N ALA A 216 5.96 -9.80 5.77
CA ALA A 216 5.62 -9.05 6.99
C ALA A 216 6.51 -9.45 8.16
N GLN A 217 6.85 -10.74 8.29
CA GLN A 217 7.76 -11.24 9.33
C GLN A 217 9.18 -10.71 9.13
N ALA A 218 9.69 -10.74 7.90
CA ALA A 218 11.02 -10.21 7.56
C ALA A 218 11.10 -8.69 7.81
N LEU A 219 10.02 -7.95 7.49
CA LEU A 219 9.92 -6.52 7.77
C LEU A 219 9.95 -6.25 9.27
N ALA A 220 9.18 -7.00 10.07
CA ALA A 220 9.13 -6.85 11.52
C ALA A 220 10.49 -7.09 12.15
N ALA A 221 11.23 -8.11 11.71
CA ALA A 221 12.57 -8.43 12.17
C ALA A 221 13.62 -7.37 11.79
N ALA A 222 13.39 -6.63 10.69
CA ALA A 222 14.32 -5.59 10.21
C ALA A 222 14.06 -4.20 10.81
N LEU A 223 12.93 -3.99 11.50
CA LEU A 223 12.59 -2.72 12.14
C LEU A 223 13.20 -2.63 13.55
N PRO A 224 13.78 -1.49 13.95
CA PRO A 224 14.37 -1.32 15.29
C PRO A 224 13.39 -1.55 16.45
N THR A 225 12.10 -1.28 16.21
CA THR A 225 11.02 -1.44 17.20
C THR A 225 10.54 -2.87 17.37
N LEU A 226 11.00 -3.80 16.52
CA LEU A 226 10.65 -5.23 16.53
C LEU A 226 9.14 -5.48 16.74
N PRO A 227 8.28 -4.90 15.89
CA PRO A 227 6.83 -5.03 16.05
C PRO A 227 6.38 -6.48 15.89
N GLN A 228 5.36 -6.87 16.66
CA GLN A 228 4.72 -8.16 16.44
C GLN A 228 3.82 -8.10 15.19
N VAL A 229 3.82 -9.19 14.42
CA VAL A 229 2.91 -9.38 13.30
C VAL A 229 1.64 -10.05 13.78
N THR A 230 0.51 -9.38 13.63
CA THR A 230 -0.81 -9.97 13.87
C THR A 230 -1.27 -10.65 12.59
N LEU A 231 -1.25 -11.99 12.58
CA LEU A 231 -1.81 -12.76 11.48
C LEU A 231 -3.34 -12.81 11.59
N LEU A 232 -4.01 -12.61 10.48
CA LEU A 232 -5.47 -12.63 10.34
C LEU A 232 -5.87 -13.92 9.59
N PRO A 233 -6.32 -14.97 10.29
CA PRO A 233 -6.58 -16.29 9.70
C PRO A 233 -7.62 -16.24 8.59
N GLY A 234 -7.33 -16.85 7.43
CA GLY A 234 -8.24 -16.94 6.28
C GLY A 234 -8.44 -15.64 5.50
N LEU A 235 -7.91 -14.50 5.99
CA LEU A 235 -7.91 -13.27 5.25
C LEU A 235 -6.72 -13.22 4.28
N SER A 236 -6.90 -12.49 3.19
CA SER A 236 -5.87 -12.23 2.19
C SER A 236 -5.57 -10.74 2.12
N HIS A 237 -5.09 -10.24 0.99
CA HIS A 237 -4.57 -8.89 0.82
C HIS A 237 -5.59 -7.79 1.13
N PHE A 238 -6.67 -7.76 0.35
CA PHE A 238 -7.70 -6.73 0.46
C PHE A 238 -8.66 -6.95 1.63
N THR A 239 -8.92 -8.21 1.99
CA THR A 239 -9.76 -8.51 3.15
C THR A 239 -9.07 -8.21 4.47
N ALA A 240 -7.73 -8.25 4.53
CA ALA A 240 -6.98 -7.73 5.68
C ALA A 240 -7.14 -6.20 5.79
N LEU A 241 -7.11 -5.46 4.67
CA LEU A 241 -7.39 -4.03 4.68
C LEU A 241 -8.83 -3.74 5.13
N ARG A 242 -9.81 -4.45 4.57
CA ARG A 242 -11.20 -4.32 4.97
C ARG A 242 -11.37 -4.51 6.48
N HIS A 243 -10.82 -5.59 7.04
CA HIS A 243 -10.85 -5.89 8.47
C HIS A 243 -10.25 -4.75 9.32
N PHE A 244 -9.09 -4.22 8.89
CA PHE A 244 -8.48 -3.07 9.55
C PHE A 244 -9.40 -1.85 9.56
N LEU A 245 -9.99 -1.51 8.41
CA LEU A 245 -10.86 -0.34 8.27
C LEU A 245 -12.17 -0.49 9.06
N GLU A 246 -12.71 -1.71 9.16
CA GLU A 246 -13.87 -2.03 10.00
C GLU A 246 -13.55 -1.82 11.50
N ALA A 247 -12.38 -2.25 11.97
CA ALA A 247 -11.95 -2.09 13.35
C ALA A 247 -11.64 -0.64 13.75
N GLU A 248 -11.24 0.22 12.79
CA GLU A 248 -11.00 1.65 13.03
C GLU A 248 -12.29 2.43 13.23
N ALA A 249 -13.38 1.82 13.01
CA ALA A 249 -14.70 2.38 12.99
C ALA A 249 -15.51 2.05 14.26
N ALA A 250 -15.01 1.16 15.09
CA ALA A 250 -15.56 0.81 16.40
C ALA A 250 -14.94 1.68 17.50
#